data_1a9990f8a6c569e35066e5b3178a1797
#
_entry.id   1a9990f8a6c569e35066e5b3178a1797
#
_cell.length_a   1.000
_cell.length_b   1.000
_cell.length_c   1.000
_cell.angle_alpha   90.00
_cell.angle_beta   90.00
_cell.angle_gamma   90.00
#
_symmetry.space_group_name_H-M   'P 1'
#
loop_
_entity.id
_entity.type
_entity.pdbx_description
1 polymer ?
#
loop_
_entity_poly.entity_id
_entity_poly.type
_entity_poly.pdbx_seq_one_letter_code
_entity_poly.pdbx_strand_id
1 'polypeptide(L)'
;MKVDVLLGLQWGDEGKGKIVDVLTPKYDIIARFQGGPNAGHTLEFEGIKHVLNTIPSGIFHPEVINLVGNGVVIDPLIFKGELDKLAPYNIDFKKRLFISKKAHLILPTHRLLDAASEAAKGKNKIGSTLKGIGPTYMDKTGRNGLRVGDIFSENFKEKYQALVEKHIGILSHYEGFEYDLNSLEAPWLESLETLKSLEAVDSEHFLNKALLEGKKILAEGAQGTMLDIDFGTYPFVTSSNTVTAGTCTGLGIAPTRIGKVVGIFKAYCTRVGSGPFPTELDNELGELIRKEGSEFGATTGRPRRCGWLDLVQMRYAIMINGVTELSMMKSDILSIFNKIKVCTHYLVNGEKVSDFPFDVNDIEIIPFYEEIDGWNCDLTKLRDYKDAPQALKNYVSYLEMQLRVPINVISVGPDRTQTLSKLS
;
A
#
# COMPACT_ATOMS: atom_id res chain seq x y z
N MET A 1 -23.03 -1.06 -12.36
CA MET A 1 -22.02 -1.77 -11.54
C MET A 1 -21.31 -0.81 -10.59
N LYS A 2 -20.61 -1.33 -9.58
CA LYS A 2 -19.84 -0.59 -8.60
C LYS A 2 -18.38 -1.05 -8.64
N VAL A 3 -17.46 -0.22 -8.12
CA VAL A 3 -16.05 -0.54 -7.95
C VAL A 3 -15.85 -1.02 -6.52
N ASP A 4 -15.33 -2.21 -6.34
CA ASP A 4 -14.91 -2.68 -5.03
C ASP A 4 -13.49 -2.16 -4.73
N VAL A 5 -13.20 -1.85 -3.47
CA VAL A 5 -11.94 -1.26 -3.05
C VAL A 5 -11.24 -2.20 -2.08
N LEU A 6 -9.95 -2.43 -2.28
CA LEU A 6 -9.10 -3.17 -1.36
C LEU A 6 -7.97 -2.26 -0.88
N LEU A 7 -7.84 -2.10 0.44
CA LEU A 7 -6.85 -1.20 1.04
C LEU A 7 -6.33 -1.72 2.38
N GLY A 8 -5.16 -1.21 2.79
CA GLY A 8 -4.57 -1.51 4.09
C GLY A 8 -5.15 -0.65 5.18
N LEU A 9 -5.39 -1.23 6.35
CA LEU A 9 -5.96 -0.52 7.50
C LEU A 9 -4.91 -0.01 8.50
N GLN A 10 -3.68 -0.54 8.46
CA GLN A 10 -2.60 -0.24 9.39
C GLN A 10 -1.57 0.73 8.76
N TRP A 11 -0.28 0.54 9.02
CA TRP A 11 0.83 1.36 8.50
C TRP A 11 1.50 0.75 7.26
N GLY A 12 0.72 0.09 6.39
CA GLY A 12 1.25 -0.58 5.21
C GLY A 12 1.79 -1.99 5.50
N ASP A 13 2.25 -2.65 4.42
CA ASP A 13 2.82 -4.01 4.47
C ASP A 13 1.86 -5.09 5.03
N GLU A 14 0.54 -4.86 4.99
CA GLU A 14 -0.47 -5.80 5.49
C GLU A 14 -0.58 -7.07 4.63
N GLY A 15 0.00 -7.10 3.43
CA GLY A 15 -0.11 -8.23 2.50
C GLY A 15 -1.23 -8.08 1.47
N LYS A 16 -1.55 -6.83 1.10
CA LYS A 16 -2.59 -6.49 0.10
C LYS A 16 -2.44 -7.25 -1.21
N GLY A 17 -1.22 -7.32 -1.76
CA GLY A 17 -0.96 -7.99 -3.04
C GLY A 17 -1.46 -9.43 -3.06
N LYS A 18 -1.22 -10.22 -2.01
CA LYS A 18 -1.74 -11.59 -1.90
C LYS A 18 -3.26 -11.64 -2.01
N ILE A 19 -3.98 -10.76 -1.30
CA ILE A 19 -5.45 -10.78 -1.31
C ILE A 19 -6.00 -10.26 -2.63
N VAL A 20 -5.38 -9.26 -3.26
CA VAL A 20 -5.72 -8.85 -4.64
C VAL A 20 -5.59 -10.03 -5.58
N ASP A 21 -4.47 -10.74 -5.54
CA ASP A 21 -4.20 -11.92 -6.36
C ASP A 21 -5.25 -13.03 -6.16
N VAL A 22 -5.57 -13.35 -4.89
CA VAL A 22 -6.62 -14.33 -4.53
C VAL A 22 -8.02 -13.92 -5.03
N LEU A 23 -8.32 -12.62 -5.00
CA LEU A 23 -9.63 -12.11 -5.43
C LEU A 23 -9.71 -11.86 -6.93
N THR A 24 -8.59 -11.68 -7.62
CA THR A 24 -8.51 -11.32 -9.04
C THR A 24 -9.40 -12.18 -9.96
N PRO A 25 -9.55 -13.51 -9.79
CA PRO A 25 -10.45 -14.31 -10.64
C PRO A 25 -11.94 -13.90 -10.61
N LYS A 26 -12.34 -13.07 -9.65
CA LYS A 26 -13.71 -12.56 -9.53
C LYS A 26 -13.94 -11.23 -10.26
N TYR A 27 -12.87 -10.63 -10.84
CA TYR A 27 -12.88 -9.30 -11.43
C TYR A 27 -12.37 -9.31 -12.86
N ASP A 28 -12.85 -8.38 -13.68
CA ASP A 28 -12.40 -8.15 -15.05
C ASP A 28 -11.21 -7.17 -15.10
N ILE A 29 -11.15 -6.25 -14.14
CA ILE A 29 -10.14 -5.18 -14.11
C ILE A 29 -9.60 -5.01 -12.68
N ILE A 30 -8.27 -4.97 -12.55
CA ILE A 30 -7.57 -4.54 -11.33
C ILE A 30 -6.94 -3.17 -11.58
N ALA A 31 -7.28 -2.17 -10.76
CA ALA A 31 -6.86 -0.79 -10.98
C ALA A 31 -6.15 -0.21 -9.75
N ARG A 32 -4.85 0.14 -9.88
CA ARG A 32 -4.10 0.86 -8.84
C ARG A 32 -4.54 2.30 -8.79
N PHE A 33 -4.95 2.80 -7.64
CA PHE A 33 -5.51 4.15 -7.55
C PHE A 33 -4.56 5.21 -6.95
N GLN A 34 -3.49 4.83 -6.24
CA GLN A 34 -2.54 5.77 -5.63
C GLN A 34 -1.18 5.11 -5.33
N GLY A 35 -0.23 5.91 -4.79
CA GLY A 35 1.11 5.48 -4.48
C GLY A 35 2.01 5.47 -5.71
N GLY A 36 3.03 4.66 -5.68
CA GLY A 36 4.02 4.58 -6.76
C GLY A 36 5.04 3.46 -6.46
N PRO A 37 6.29 3.60 -6.92
CA PRO A 37 7.31 2.59 -6.75
C PRO A 37 7.77 2.36 -5.29
N ASN A 38 7.28 3.15 -4.34
CA ASN A 38 7.49 2.92 -2.90
C ASN A 38 6.68 1.73 -2.34
N ALA A 39 5.65 1.26 -3.04
CA ALA A 39 4.94 0.03 -2.68
C ALA A 39 5.78 -1.22 -2.98
N GLY A 40 5.52 -2.30 -2.25
CA GLY A 40 6.07 -3.63 -2.49
C GLY A 40 4.99 -4.68 -2.24
N HIS A 41 4.29 -5.10 -3.28
CA HIS A 41 3.25 -6.13 -3.22
C HIS A 41 3.86 -7.48 -3.56
N THR A 42 4.15 -8.27 -2.52
CA THR A 42 4.69 -9.63 -2.69
C THR A 42 3.57 -10.61 -3.01
N LEU A 43 3.77 -11.39 -4.05
CA LEU A 43 2.93 -12.50 -4.48
C LEU A 43 3.71 -13.78 -4.35
N GLU A 44 3.10 -14.82 -3.76
CA GLU A 44 3.68 -16.15 -3.68
C GLU A 44 2.65 -17.18 -4.17
N PHE A 45 2.98 -17.90 -5.24
CA PHE A 45 2.13 -18.91 -5.88
C PHE A 45 2.95 -19.87 -6.72
N GLU A 46 2.61 -21.15 -6.72
CA GLU A 46 3.25 -22.18 -7.54
C GLU A 46 4.80 -22.19 -7.47
N GLY A 47 5.35 -21.90 -6.29
CA GLY A 47 6.79 -21.81 -6.07
C GLY A 47 7.43 -20.50 -6.58
N ILE A 48 6.65 -19.59 -7.16
CA ILE A 48 7.09 -18.27 -7.60
C ILE A 48 6.93 -17.29 -6.44
N LYS A 49 7.96 -16.47 -6.22
CA LYS A 49 7.91 -15.30 -5.35
C LYS A 49 8.26 -14.06 -6.17
N HIS A 50 7.29 -13.15 -6.32
CA HIS A 50 7.47 -11.93 -7.11
C HIS A 50 7.03 -10.70 -6.33
N VAL A 51 7.74 -9.58 -6.49
CA VAL A 51 7.42 -8.30 -5.86
C VAL A 51 7.05 -7.30 -6.93
N LEU A 52 5.80 -6.82 -6.88
CA LEU A 52 5.30 -5.74 -7.74
C LEU A 52 5.36 -4.41 -6.98
N ASN A 53 5.71 -3.34 -7.69
CA ASN A 53 5.79 -2.00 -7.13
C ASN A 53 4.64 -1.11 -7.63
N THR A 54 4.58 -0.88 -8.95
CA THR A 54 3.61 0.02 -9.60
C THR A 54 2.54 -0.76 -10.35
N ILE A 55 2.92 -1.89 -10.95
CA ILE A 55 2.02 -2.75 -11.73
C ILE A 55 0.99 -3.39 -10.78
N PRO A 56 -0.31 -3.42 -11.17
CA PRO A 56 -1.35 -4.06 -10.35
C PRO A 56 -1.13 -5.55 -10.14
N SER A 57 -1.55 -6.07 -8.97
CA SER A 57 -1.34 -7.45 -8.54
C SER A 57 -2.11 -8.50 -9.33
N GLY A 58 -3.04 -8.09 -10.19
CA GLY A 58 -3.77 -8.97 -11.12
C GLY A 58 -2.99 -9.40 -12.36
N ILE A 59 -1.76 -8.92 -12.56
CA ILE A 59 -1.00 -9.08 -13.81
C ILE A 59 -0.73 -10.55 -14.18
N PHE A 60 -0.64 -11.45 -13.20
CA PHE A 60 -0.41 -12.87 -13.43
C PHE A 60 -1.66 -13.66 -13.89
N HIS A 61 -2.85 -13.05 -13.86
CA HIS A 61 -4.09 -13.68 -14.32
C HIS A 61 -4.37 -13.32 -15.78
N PRO A 62 -4.37 -14.28 -16.74
CA PRO A 62 -4.32 -14.00 -18.18
C PRO A 62 -5.52 -13.24 -18.73
N GLU A 63 -6.70 -13.40 -18.15
CA GLU A 63 -7.95 -12.81 -18.65
C GLU A 63 -8.25 -11.42 -18.04
N VAL A 64 -7.38 -10.92 -17.16
CA VAL A 64 -7.66 -9.71 -16.38
C VAL A 64 -6.88 -8.52 -16.89
N ILE A 65 -7.57 -7.40 -17.05
CA ILE A 65 -6.99 -6.11 -17.40
C ILE A 65 -6.41 -5.46 -16.14
N ASN A 66 -5.23 -4.87 -16.29
CA ASN A 66 -4.54 -4.15 -15.22
C ASN A 66 -4.39 -2.69 -15.60
N LEU A 67 -4.81 -1.78 -14.73
CA LEU A 67 -4.76 -0.34 -14.97
C LEU A 67 -3.96 0.38 -13.89
N VAL A 68 -2.98 1.17 -14.31
CA VAL A 68 -2.30 2.14 -13.45
C VAL A 68 -3.07 3.47 -13.54
N GLY A 69 -3.79 3.83 -12.49
CA GLY A 69 -4.68 4.99 -12.44
C GLY A 69 -3.96 6.33 -12.34
N ASN A 70 -4.71 7.41 -12.50
CA ASN A 70 -4.18 8.79 -12.49
C ASN A 70 -3.69 9.25 -11.11
N GLY A 71 -4.07 8.59 -10.04
CA GLY A 71 -3.56 8.88 -8.70
C GLY A 71 -2.17 8.31 -8.43
N VAL A 72 -1.69 7.39 -9.27
CA VAL A 72 -0.35 6.79 -9.16
C VAL A 72 0.72 7.74 -9.70
N VAL A 73 1.91 7.73 -9.09
CA VAL A 73 3.11 8.39 -9.61
C VAL A 73 4.09 7.32 -10.12
N ILE A 74 4.63 7.52 -11.33
CA ILE A 74 5.39 6.51 -12.07
C ILE A 74 6.83 6.98 -12.28
N ASP A 75 7.79 6.23 -11.79
CA ASP A 75 9.19 6.34 -12.22
C ASP A 75 9.39 5.44 -13.44
N PRO A 76 9.61 5.98 -14.64
CA PRO A 76 9.73 5.21 -15.87
C PRO A 76 10.85 4.16 -15.82
N LEU A 77 11.97 4.48 -15.18
CA LEU A 77 13.11 3.57 -15.07
C LEU A 77 12.80 2.38 -14.15
N ILE A 78 12.17 2.64 -12.99
CA ILE A 78 11.76 1.57 -12.08
C ILE A 78 10.66 0.73 -12.73
N PHE A 79 9.72 1.37 -13.43
CA PHE A 79 8.63 0.69 -14.13
C PHE A 79 9.14 -0.23 -15.25
N LYS A 80 10.13 0.24 -16.03
CA LYS A 80 10.83 -0.61 -17.02
C LYS A 80 11.45 -1.83 -16.34
N GLY A 81 12.20 -1.64 -15.25
CA GLY A 81 12.81 -2.74 -14.51
C GLY A 81 11.79 -3.73 -13.92
N GLU A 82 10.56 -3.27 -13.63
CA GLU A 82 9.45 -4.12 -13.18
C GLU A 82 8.91 -4.99 -14.34
N LEU A 83 8.75 -4.42 -15.54
CA LEU A 83 8.38 -5.15 -16.75
C LEU A 83 9.45 -6.17 -17.16
N ASP A 84 10.72 -5.79 -17.09
CA ASP A 84 11.84 -6.70 -17.42
C ASP A 84 11.83 -7.94 -16.51
N LYS A 85 11.50 -7.79 -15.23
CA LYS A 85 11.33 -8.93 -14.29
C LYS A 85 10.11 -9.79 -14.59
N LEU A 86 9.11 -9.26 -15.26
CA LEU A 86 7.89 -9.97 -15.67
C LEU A 86 8.05 -10.67 -17.05
N ALA A 87 9.08 -10.33 -17.82
CA ALA A 87 9.32 -10.90 -19.16
C ALA A 87 9.33 -12.45 -19.21
N PRO A 88 9.90 -13.18 -18.21
CA PRO A 88 9.90 -14.64 -18.21
C PRO A 88 8.50 -15.29 -18.17
N TYR A 89 7.47 -14.54 -17.78
CA TYR A 89 6.10 -15.05 -17.64
C TYR A 89 5.26 -14.92 -18.91
N ASN A 90 5.83 -14.42 -20.02
CA ASN A 90 5.17 -14.29 -21.33
C ASN A 90 3.84 -13.51 -21.29
N ILE A 91 3.79 -12.42 -20.51
CA ILE A 91 2.60 -11.59 -20.35
C ILE A 91 2.45 -10.64 -21.55
N ASP A 92 1.28 -10.64 -22.19
CA ASP A 92 0.95 -9.66 -23.24
C ASP A 92 0.58 -8.31 -22.63
N PHE A 93 1.59 -7.50 -22.29
CA PHE A 93 1.39 -6.20 -21.66
C PHE A 93 0.56 -5.24 -22.53
N LYS A 94 0.68 -5.30 -23.87
CA LYS A 94 -0.05 -4.40 -24.77
C LYS A 94 -1.55 -4.56 -24.67
N LYS A 95 -2.02 -5.78 -24.38
CA LYS A 95 -3.47 -6.05 -24.24
C LYS A 95 -3.97 -5.96 -22.81
N ARG A 96 -3.07 -6.01 -21.82
CA ARG A 96 -3.45 -6.28 -20.45
C ARG A 96 -3.00 -5.25 -19.44
N LEU A 97 -2.06 -4.37 -19.81
CA LEU A 97 -1.55 -3.33 -18.94
C LEU A 97 -1.76 -1.95 -19.56
N PHE A 98 -2.63 -1.18 -18.94
CA PHE A 98 -2.99 0.17 -19.36
C PHE A 98 -2.50 1.19 -18.35
N ILE A 99 -2.15 2.37 -18.82
CA ILE A 99 -1.67 3.46 -17.98
C ILE A 99 -2.51 4.69 -18.20
N SER A 100 -2.93 5.36 -17.13
CA SER A 100 -3.61 6.64 -17.24
C SER A 100 -2.70 7.71 -17.83
N LYS A 101 -3.14 8.39 -18.88
CA LYS A 101 -2.47 9.59 -19.42
C LYS A 101 -2.25 10.67 -18.34
N LYS A 102 -3.10 10.68 -17.30
CA LYS A 102 -3.07 11.66 -16.21
C LYS A 102 -2.21 11.25 -15.02
N ALA A 103 -1.62 10.04 -15.01
CA ALA A 103 -0.63 9.65 -14.02
C ALA A 103 0.62 10.51 -14.12
N HIS A 104 1.20 10.92 -12.96
CA HIS A 104 2.35 11.80 -12.95
C HIS A 104 3.67 11.04 -13.03
N LEU A 105 4.65 11.63 -13.71
CA LEU A 105 5.99 11.09 -13.85
C LEU A 105 6.87 11.54 -12.67
N ILE A 106 7.59 10.61 -12.09
CA ILE A 106 8.68 10.88 -11.17
C ILE A 106 9.93 11.15 -12.01
N LEU A 107 10.44 12.38 -11.95
CA LEU A 107 11.68 12.77 -12.62
C LEU A 107 12.90 12.39 -11.77
N PRO A 108 14.10 12.28 -12.37
CA PRO A 108 15.35 12.14 -11.62
C PRO A 108 15.52 13.22 -10.53
N THR A 109 15.16 14.46 -10.85
CA THR A 109 15.21 15.59 -9.92
C THR A 109 14.25 15.47 -8.74
N HIS A 110 13.09 14.79 -8.87
CA HIS A 110 12.22 14.48 -7.73
C HIS A 110 12.93 13.55 -6.74
N ARG A 111 13.71 12.58 -7.21
CA ARG A 111 14.48 11.68 -6.33
C ARG A 111 15.61 12.45 -5.61
N LEU A 112 16.25 13.38 -6.30
CA LEU A 112 17.26 14.25 -5.70
C LEU A 112 16.66 15.17 -4.63
N LEU A 113 15.51 15.79 -4.90
CA LEU A 113 14.78 16.60 -3.92
C LEU A 113 14.36 15.80 -2.68
N ASP A 114 13.87 14.57 -2.87
CA ASP A 114 13.51 13.66 -1.77
C ASP A 114 14.75 13.36 -0.91
N ALA A 115 15.88 13.02 -1.54
CA ALA A 115 17.13 12.73 -0.85
C ALA A 115 17.68 13.96 -0.11
N ALA A 116 17.71 15.12 -0.75
CA ALA A 116 18.19 16.38 -0.16
C ALA A 116 17.34 16.81 1.05
N SER A 117 16.01 16.77 0.88
CA SER A 117 15.07 17.11 1.96
C SER A 117 15.19 16.15 3.15
N GLU A 118 15.29 14.85 2.89
CA GLU A 118 15.44 13.86 3.96
C GLU A 118 16.78 13.98 4.68
N ALA A 119 17.86 14.27 3.93
CA ALA A 119 19.18 14.52 4.52
C ALA A 119 19.18 15.76 5.42
N ALA A 120 18.56 16.86 4.97
CA ALA A 120 18.48 18.11 5.70
C ALA A 120 17.72 18.01 7.05
N LYS A 121 16.77 17.05 7.18
CA LYS A 121 16.03 16.81 8.44
C LYS A 121 16.87 16.24 9.58
N GLY A 122 18.06 15.72 9.30
CA GLY A 122 18.95 15.16 10.33
C GLY A 122 18.27 14.09 11.18
N LYS A 123 18.11 14.36 12.49
CA LYS A 123 17.45 13.43 13.42
C LYS A 123 15.92 13.32 13.24
N ASN A 124 15.30 14.31 12.57
CA ASN A 124 13.85 14.38 12.34
C ASN A 124 13.45 13.73 11.01
N LYS A 125 14.23 12.79 10.50
CA LYS A 125 13.91 12.05 9.28
C LYS A 125 12.56 11.35 9.39
N ILE A 126 11.76 11.46 8.33
CA ILE A 126 10.48 10.72 8.21
C ILE A 126 10.75 9.24 7.90
N GLY A 127 11.89 8.95 7.28
CA GLY A 127 12.23 7.61 6.79
C GLY A 127 11.74 7.37 5.37
N SER A 128 11.83 8.38 4.50
CA SER A 128 11.49 8.29 3.08
C SER A 128 12.18 7.10 2.39
N THR A 129 11.55 6.58 1.34
CA THR A 129 12.13 5.57 0.45
C THR A 129 13.10 6.14 -0.58
N LEU A 130 13.29 7.45 -0.61
CA LEU A 130 14.12 8.21 -1.54
C LEU A 130 13.76 7.97 -3.02
N LYS A 131 12.49 7.70 -3.29
CA LYS A 131 11.98 7.43 -4.65
C LYS A 131 11.25 8.63 -5.27
N GLY A 132 11.35 9.79 -4.66
CA GLY A 132 10.78 11.03 -5.19
C GLY A 132 9.25 11.14 -5.07
N ILE A 133 8.61 10.32 -4.24
CA ILE A 133 7.15 10.29 -4.11
C ILE A 133 6.61 11.63 -3.63
N GLY A 134 7.12 12.14 -2.51
CA GLY A 134 6.71 13.43 -1.93
C GLY A 134 6.83 14.58 -2.91
N PRO A 135 8.02 14.86 -3.45
CA PRO A 135 8.23 15.93 -4.42
C PRO A 135 7.33 15.82 -5.67
N THR A 136 7.04 14.61 -6.16
CA THR A 136 6.14 14.42 -7.30
C THR A 136 4.70 14.80 -6.95
N TYR A 137 4.19 14.42 -5.76
CA TYR A 137 2.87 14.85 -5.31
C TYR A 137 2.81 16.35 -5.01
N MET A 138 3.90 16.97 -4.53
CA MET A 138 4.01 18.42 -4.39
C MET A 138 3.82 19.11 -5.75
N ASP A 139 4.50 18.65 -6.80
CA ASP A 139 4.35 19.21 -8.13
C ASP A 139 2.98 18.93 -8.76
N LYS A 140 2.39 17.76 -8.51
CA LYS A 140 1.01 17.46 -8.89
C LYS A 140 0.05 18.49 -8.31
N THR A 141 0.12 18.75 -7.01
CA THR A 141 -0.75 19.72 -6.32
C THR A 141 -0.39 21.16 -6.69
N GLY A 142 0.91 21.46 -6.87
CA GLY A 142 1.43 22.73 -7.36
C GLY A 142 1.15 23.02 -8.83
N ARG A 143 0.59 22.04 -9.57
CA ARG A 143 0.23 22.15 -11.01
C ARG A 143 1.44 22.33 -11.92
N ASN A 144 2.58 21.77 -11.55
CA ASN A 144 3.83 21.84 -12.32
C ASN A 144 4.24 20.48 -12.88
N GLY A 145 3.69 19.39 -12.34
CA GLY A 145 4.13 18.03 -12.64
C GLY A 145 3.87 17.61 -14.09
N LEU A 146 4.73 16.78 -14.63
CA LEU A 146 4.55 16.11 -15.92
C LEU A 146 3.70 14.86 -15.76
N ARG A 147 2.86 14.60 -16.77
CA ARG A 147 1.98 13.43 -16.84
C ARG A 147 2.45 12.46 -17.91
N VAL A 148 2.02 11.22 -17.83
CA VAL A 148 2.29 10.22 -18.87
C VAL A 148 1.84 10.68 -20.25
N GLY A 149 0.69 11.34 -20.36
CA GLY A 149 0.22 11.90 -21.62
C GLY A 149 1.14 12.95 -22.26
N ASP A 150 1.93 13.66 -21.46
CA ASP A 150 2.86 14.68 -21.98
C ASP A 150 4.01 14.09 -22.80
N ILE A 151 4.40 12.80 -22.56
CA ILE A 151 5.50 12.18 -23.33
C ILE A 151 5.21 12.02 -24.83
N PHE A 152 3.93 12.12 -25.21
CA PHE A 152 3.49 12.07 -26.60
C PHE A 152 3.36 13.46 -27.26
N SER A 153 3.62 14.53 -26.51
CA SER A 153 3.48 15.91 -26.94
C SER A 153 4.79 16.43 -27.56
N GLU A 154 4.70 17.23 -28.62
CA GLU A 154 5.86 17.86 -29.28
C GLU A 154 6.65 18.76 -28.33
N ASN A 155 5.99 19.42 -27.37
CA ASN A 155 6.61 20.30 -26.39
C ASN A 155 7.06 19.60 -25.10
N PHE A 156 7.13 18.25 -25.08
CA PHE A 156 7.56 17.49 -23.90
C PHE A 156 8.94 17.92 -23.40
N LYS A 157 9.91 18.07 -24.31
CA LYS A 157 11.28 18.43 -23.95
C LYS A 157 11.36 19.78 -23.26
N GLU A 158 10.62 20.77 -23.75
CA GLU A 158 10.54 22.12 -23.18
C GLU A 158 9.94 22.07 -21.76
N LYS A 159 8.80 21.38 -21.60
CA LYS A 159 8.16 21.21 -20.28
C LYS A 159 9.08 20.49 -19.30
N TYR A 160 9.79 19.46 -19.76
CA TYR A 160 10.74 18.71 -18.94
C TYR A 160 11.87 19.61 -18.44
N GLN A 161 12.50 20.36 -19.34
CA GLN A 161 13.60 21.27 -18.99
C GLN A 161 13.16 22.35 -18.00
N ALA A 162 12.01 22.98 -18.23
CA ALA A 162 11.48 23.99 -17.31
C ALA A 162 11.27 23.44 -15.89
N LEU A 163 10.78 22.20 -15.78
CA LEU A 163 10.59 21.56 -14.48
C LEU A 163 11.92 21.17 -13.82
N VAL A 164 12.89 20.68 -14.59
CA VAL A 164 14.25 20.37 -14.11
C VAL A 164 14.94 21.65 -13.61
N GLU A 165 14.88 22.76 -14.35
CA GLU A 165 15.45 24.05 -13.94
C GLU A 165 14.86 24.55 -12.62
N LYS A 166 13.53 24.45 -12.46
CA LYS A 166 12.84 24.75 -11.20
C LYS A 166 13.41 23.90 -10.06
N HIS A 167 13.59 22.61 -10.26
CA HIS A 167 14.10 21.69 -9.24
C HIS A 167 15.56 21.97 -8.89
N ILE A 168 16.41 22.30 -9.88
CA ILE A 168 17.80 22.71 -9.65
C ILE A 168 17.84 23.97 -8.80
N GLY A 169 16.96 24.94 -9.08
CA GLY A 169 16.82 26.14 -8.24
C GLY A 169 16.45 25.81 -6.79
N ILE A 170 15.59 24.82 -6.55
CA ILE A 170 15.26 24.38 -5.19
C ILE A 170 16.45 23.62 -4.56
N LEU A 171 17.09 22.73 -5.31
CA LEU A 171 18.25 21.96 -4.83
C LEU A 171 19.41 22.85 -4.41
N SER A 172 19.61 24.02 -5.05
CA SER A 172 20.67 24.96 -4.69
C SER A 172 20.54 25.54 -3.27
N HIS A 173 19.38 25.43 -2.62
CA HIS A 173 19.18 25.81 -1.21
C HIS A 173 19.61 24.75 -0.20
N TYR A 174 19.94 23.53 -0.65
CA TYR A 174 20.43 22.45 0.22
C TYR A 174 21.97 22.46 0.22
N GLU A 175 22.55 23.25 1.11
CA GLU A 175 24.01 23.38 1.23
C GLU A 175 24.71 22.03 1.45
N GLY A 176 25.78 21.77 0.72
CA GLY A 176 26.58 20.53 0.85
C GLY A 176 25.91 19.26 0.28
N PHE A 177 24.76 19.37 -0.40
CA PHE A 177 24.17 18.24 -1.10
C PHE A 177 24.72 18.12 -2.52
N GLU A 178 25.60 17.16 -2.72
CA GLU A 178 26.21 16.87 -4.03
C GLU A 178 25.35 15.84 -4.80
N TYR A 179 25.21 16.04 -6.11
CA TYR A 179 24.48 15.13 -6.99
C TYR A 179 25.02 15.17 -8.43
N ASP A 180 24.83 14.07 -9.15
CA ASP A 180 25.10 13.97 -10.59
C ASP A 180 23.78 13.71 -11.33
N LEU A 181 23.16 14.76 -11.85
CA LEU A 181 21.93 14.67 -12.61
C LEU A 181 22.13 13.95 -13.94
N ASN A 182 23.26 14.17 -14.62
CA ASN A 182 23.50 13.61 -15.95
C ASN A 182 23.50 12.07 -15.94
N SER A 183 24.07 11.46 -14.90
CA SER A 183 24.08 10.02 -14.75
C SER A 183 22.67 9.42 -14.54
N LEU A 184 21.73 10.19 -14.00
CA LEU A 184 20.35 9.76 -13.74
C LEU A 184 19.42 10.06 -14.91
N GLU A 185 19.66 11.13 -15.65
CA GLU A 185 18.77 11.64 -16.71
C GLU A 185 18.75 10.76 -17.95
N ALA A 186 19.92 10.36 -18.46
CA ALA A 186 20.03 9.60 -19.69
C ALA A 186 19.24 8.26 -19.62
N PRO A 187 19.42 7.38 -18.60
CA PRO A 187 18.66 6.13 -18.50
C PRO A 187 17.16 6.39 -18.24
N TRP A 188 16.81 7.49 -17.57
CA TRP A 188 15.42 7.86 -17.36
C TRP A 188 14.73 8.24 -18.68
N LEU A 189 15.36 9.08 -19.51
CA LEU A 189 14.85 9.47 -20.84
C LEU A 189 14.68 8.25 -21.75
N GLU A 190 15.65 7.33 -21.74
CA GLU A 190 15.56 6.07 -22.50
C GLU A 190 14.37 5.22 -22.04
N SER A 191 14.09 5.17 -20.74
CA SER A 191 12.99 4.38 -20.20
C SER A 191 11.58 4.89 -20.60
N LEU A 192 11.46 6.14 -21.08
CA LEU A 192 10.20 6.67 -21.61
C LEU A 192 9.70 5.88 -22.84
N GLU A 193 10.59 5.31 -23.63
CA GLU A 193 10.22 4.48 -24.77
C GLU A 193 9.43 3.22 -24.33
N THR A 194 9.74 2.70 -23.14
CA THR A 194 8.96 1.60 -22.55
C THR A 194 7.54 2.04 -22.23
N LEU A 195 7.34 3.24 -21.65
CA LEU A 195 5.99 3.77 -21.41
C LEU A 195 5.24 4.04 -22.72
N LYS A 196 5.93 4.56 -23.75
CA LYS A 196 5.34 4.79 -25.09
C LYS A 196 4.92 3.49 -25.79
N SER A 197 5.54 2.36 -25.46
CA SER A 197 5.21 1.05 -26.02
C SER A 197 3.92 0.45 -25.46
N LEU A 198 3.41 0.98 -24.34
CA LEU A 198 2.17 0.57 -23.68
C LEU A 198 1.01 1.49 -24.07
N GLU A 199 -0.21 1.02 -23.82
CA GLU A 199 -1.40 1.81 -24.12
C GLU A 199 -1.71 2.80 -22.99
N ALA A 200 -1.59 4.09 -23.32
CA ALA A 200 -1.98 5.20 -22.46
C ALA A 200 -3.44 5.60 -22.72
N VAL A 201 -4.28 5.54 -21.68
CA VAL A 201 -5.73 5.75 -21.78
C VAL A 201 -6.22 6.93 -20.94
N ASP A 202 -7.38 7.48 -21.29
CA ASP A 202 -8.16 8.36 -20.44
C ASP A 202 -8.90 7.48 -19.40
N SER A 203 -8.24 7.19 -18.28
CA SER A 203 -8.62 6.14 -17.32
C SER A 203 -10.03 6.29 -16.75
N GLU A 204 -10.49 7.52 -16.54
CA GLU A 204 -11.85 7.81 -16.08
C GLU A 204 -12.91 7.40 -17.12
N HIS A 205 -12.66 7.65 -18.40
CA HIS A 205 -13.57 7.20 -19.47
C HIS A 205 -13.52 5.69 -19.62
N PHE A 206 -12.31 5.11 -19.60
CA PHE A 206 -12.09 3.67 -19.72
C PHE A 206 -12.85 2.89 -18.63
N LEU A 207 -12.68 3.27 -17.35
CA LEU A 207 -13.31 2.56 -16.24
C LEU A 207 -14.82 2.79 -16.18
N ASN A 208 -15.30 4.03 -16.40
CA ASN A 208 -16.73 4.30 -16.36
C ASN A 208 -17.47 3.60 -17.52
N LYS A 209 -16.86 3.47 -18.70
CA LYS A 209 -17.40 2.66 -19.81
C LYS A 209 -17.46 1.19 -19.41
N ALA A 210 -16.38 0.62 -18.84
CA ALA A 210 -16.35 -0.75 -18.37
C ALA A 210 -17.46 -1.04 -17.33
N LEU A 211 -17.71 -0.10 -16.40
CA LEU A 211 -18.83 -0.21 -15.45
C LEU A 211 -20.21 -0.24 -16.11
N LEU A 212 -20.41 0.54 -17.19
CA LEU A 212 -21.65 0.53 -17.97
C LEU A 212 -21.83 -0.80 -18.72
N GLU A 213 -20.74 -1.40 -19.18
CA GLU A 213 -20.70 -2.71 -19.84
C GLU A 213 -20.84 -3.88 -18.84
N GLY A 214 -21.01 -3.61 -17.56
CA GLY A 214 -21.20 -4.64 -16.55
C GLY A 214 -19.92 -5.27 -16.01
N LYS A 215 -18.75 -4.73 -16.34
CA LYS A 215 -17.45 -5.21 -15.87
C LYS A 215 -17.27 -5.01 -14.36
N LYS A 216 -16.65 -5.98 -13.72
CA LYS A 216 -16.30 -5.96 -12.29
C LYS A 216 -14.90 -5.39 -12.11
N ILE A 217 -14.78 -4.35 -11.30
CA ILE A 217 -13.53 -3.64 -11.07
C ILE A 217 -13.13 -3.73 -9.60
N LEU A 218 -11.88 -4.11 -9.34
CA LEU A 218 -11.25 -4.02 -8.01
C LEU A 218 -10.22 -2.89 -8.05
N ALA A 219 -10.42 -1.90 -7.19
CA ALA A 219 -9.45 -0.84 -6.95
C ALA A 219 -8.42 -1.31 -5.90
N GLU A 220 -7.16 -1.38 -6.28
CA GLU A 220 -6.05 -1.81 -5.44
C GLU A 220 -5.34 -0.63 -4.82
N GLY A 221 -5.34 -0.55 -3.48
CA GLY A 221 -4.61 0.44 -2.71
C GLY A 221 -3.16 0.05 -2.42
N ALA A 222 -2.36 1.03 -2.09
CA ALA A 222 -0.99 0.88 -1.61
C ALA A 222 -0.82 1.55 -0.25
N GLN A 223 0.24 1.24 0.49
CA GLN A 223 0.47 1.66 1.86
C GLN A 223 -0.70 1.24 2.78
N GLY A 224 -1.12 2.06 3.73
CA GLY A 224 -2.23 1.77 4.65
C GLY A 224 -2.85 3.05 5.19
N THR A 225 -4.02 2.95 5.81
CA THR A 225 -4.82 4.09 6.29
C THR A 225 -4.04 5.01 7.21
N MET A 226 -3.21 4.45 8.11
CA MET A 226 -2.43 5.24 9.06
C MET A 226 -1.24 5.97 8.41
N LEU A 227 -1.01 5.78 7.12
CA LEU A 227 -0.06 6.51 6.29
C LEU A 227 -0.73 7.48 5.31
N ASP A 228 -2.04 7.67 5.40
CA ASP A 228 -2.78 8.64 4.57
C ASP A 228 -2.32 10.07 4.85
N ILE A 229 -2.23 10.90 3.80
CA ILE A 229 -1.74 12.28 3.92
C ILE A 229 -2.62 13.15 4.81
N ASP A 230 -3.93 12.91 4.82
CA ASP A 230 -4.90 13.71 5.58
C ASP A 230 -5.27 13.07 6.92
N PHE A 231 -5.44 11.74 6.96
CA PHE A 231 -5.99 11.00 8.10
C PHE A 231 -4.98 10.09 8.80
N GLY A 232 -3.77 10.00 8.31
CA GLY A 232 -2.70 9.19 8.91
C GLY A 232 -2.00 9.90 10.08
N THR A 233 -0.95 9.25 10.58
CA THR A 233 -0.12 9.75 11.70
C THR A 233 0.87 10.83 11.22
N TYR A 234 0.33 11.96 10.74
CA TYR A 234 1.11 13.10 10.24
C TYR A 234 2.12 13.60 11.29
N PRO A 235 3.38 13.97 10.93
CA PRO A 235 3.93 14.05 9.57
C PRO A 235 4.51 12.73 9.03
N PHE A 236 4.41 11.62 9.74
CA PHE A 236 4.99 10.33 9.39
C PHE A 236 4.05 9.52 8.50
N VAL A 237 3.75 10.07 7.33
CA VAL A 237 2.77 9.56 6.34
C VAL A 237 3.37 9.53 4.94
N THR A 238 2.65 8.91 4.00
CA THR A 238 2.93 9.04 2.56
C THR A 238 2.21 10.28 2.00
N SER A 239 2.63 10.76 0.85
CA SER A 239 2.07 11.98 0.24
C SER A 239 0.82 11.72 -0.62
N SER A 240 0.16 10.59 -0.44
CA SER A 240 -1.04 10.22 -1.21
C SER A 240 -2.21 9.83 -0.31
N ASN A 241 -3.44 9.92 -0.85
CA ASN A 241 -4.64 9.46 -0.16
C ASN A 241 -4.77 7.94 -0.29
N THR A 242 -4.48 7.24 0.81
CA THR A 242 -4.51 5.77 0.91
C THR A 242 -5.89 5.24 1.29
N VAL A 243 -6.80 6.13 1.70
CA VAL A 243 -8.17 5.81 2.11
C VAL A 243 -9.10 5.60 0.90
N THR A 244 -10.29 5.07 1.15
CA THR A 244 -11.30 4.77 0.11
C THR A 244 -11.60 5.98 -0.79
N ALA A 245 -11.65 7.19 -0.23
CA ALA A 245 -11.86 8.42 -1.00
C ALA A 245 -10.80 8.66 -2.08
N GLY A 246 -9.56 8.18 -1.85
CA GLY A 246 -8.48 8.21 -2.82
C GLY A 246 -8.77 7.42 -4.10
N THR A 247 -9.62 6.40 -4.04
CA THR A 247 -10.10 5.67 -5.22
C THR A 247 -10.90 6.58 -6.16
N CYS A 248 -11.73 7.45 -5.61
CA CYS A 248 -12.57 8.35 -6.40
C CYS A 248 -11.71 9.31 -7.22
N THR A 249 -10.74 9.96 -6.59
CA THR A 249 -9.83 10.91 -7.24
C THR A 249 -8.76 10.23 -8.09
N GLY A 250 -8.29 9.05 -7.64
CA GLY A 250 -7.20 8.31 -8.28
C GLY A 250 -7.59 7.50 -9.51
N LEU A 251 -8.90 7.25 -9.71
CA LEU A 251 -9.44 6.52 -10.87
C LEU A 251 -10.50 7.30 -11.65
N GLY A 252 -10.94 8.45 -11.14
CA GLY A 252 -12.06 9.20 -11.74
C GLY A 252 -13.41 8.48 -11.59
N ILE A 253 -13.65 7.89 -10.41
CA ILE A 253 -14.90 7.17 -10.09
C ILE A 253 -15.75 8.02 -9.15
N ALA A 254 -17.04 8.16 -9.45
CA ALA A 254 -17.96 8.87 -8.58
C ALA A 254 -18.11 8.15 -7.22
N PRO A 255 -18.19 8.86 -6.07
CA PRO A 255 -18.34 8.25 -4.73
C PRO A 255 -19.52 7.28 -4.64
N THR A 256 -20.63 7.56 -5.32
CA THR A 256 -21.82 6.69 -5.37
C THR A 256 -21.61 5.37 -6.11
N ARG A 257 -20.48 5.22 -6.81
CA ARG A 257 -20.07 4.00 -7.52
C ARG A 257 -19.15 3.11 -6.69
N ILE A 258 -18.77 3.51 -5.49
CA ILE A 258 -18.03 2.63 -4.58
C ILE A 258 -18.94 1.51 -4.10
N GLY A 259 -18.44 0.28 -4.21
CA GLY A 259 -19.09 -0.96 -3.79
C GLY A 259 -18.60 -1.43 -2.43
N LYS A 260 -18.11 -2.67 -2.37
CA LYS A 260 -17.49 -3.21 -1.17
C LYS A 260 -16.16 -2.53 -0.89
N VAL A 261 -15.85 -2.38 0.40
CA VAL A 261 -14.55 -1.92 0.87
C VAL A 261 -13.92 -3.04 1.72
N VAL A 262 -12.92 -3.69 1.16
CA VAL A 262 -12.18 -4.80 1.78
C VAL A 262 -10.98 -4.23 2.52
N GLY A 263 -11.05 -4.25 3.84
CA GLY A 263 -9.96 -3.81 4.71
C GLY A 263 -8.98 -4.94 5.01
N ILE A 264 -7.70 -4.72 4.69
CA ILE A 264 -6.64 -5.68 4.96
C ILE A 264 -5.88 -5.28 6.22
N PHE A 265 -5.71 -6.21 7.16
CA PHE A 265 -4.92 -6.00 8.36
C PHE A 265 -4.14 -7.26 8.74
N LYS A 266 -3.02 -7.12 9.44
CA LYS A 266 -2.30 -8.24 10.05
C LYS A 266 -2.91 -8.55 11.43
N ALA A 267 -2.83 -9.79 11.85
CA ALA A 267 -3.22 -10.21 13.20
C ALA A 267 -2.40 -9.53 14.31
N TYR A 268 -1.38 -8.75 13.95
CA TYR A 268 -0.56 -7.87 14.78
C TYR A 268 -0.24 -6.58 14.00
N CYS A 269 0.40 -5.61 14.62
CA CYS A 269 0.78 -4.37 13.94
C CYS A 269 2.25 -4.37 13.54
N THR A 270 2.57 -3.73 12.41
CA THR A 270 3.94 -3.43 12.00
C THR A 270 4.05 -2.02 11.44
N ARG A 271 5.21 -1.40 11.63
CA ARG A 271 5.52 -0.09 11.08
C ARG A 271 6.96 -0.01 10.57
N VAL A 272 7.19 0.63 9.44
CA VAL A 272 8.52 0.98 8.94
C VAL A 272 8.76 2.47 9.17
N GLY A 273 9.97 2.83 9.61
CA GLY A 273 10.38 4.22 9.83
C GLY A 273 9.88 4.82 11.13
N SER A 274 9.97 6.13 11.22
CA SER A 274 9.65 6.92 12.40
C SER A 274 8.15 7.11 12.59
N GLY A 275 7.78 7.72 13.71
CA GLY A 275 6.40 8.08 14.07
C GLY A 275 5.76 7.17 15.11
N PRO A 276 4.55 7.52 15.57
CA PRO A 276 3.91 6.89 16.70
C PRO A 276 3.48 5.46 16.39
N PHE A 277 3.62 4.60 17.38
CA PHE A 277 3.19 3.21 17.33
C PHE A 277 2.77 2.77 18.73
N PRO A 278 1.53 3.05 19.15
CA PRO A 278 1.10 2.89 20.54
C PRO A 278 1.28 1.48 21.11
N THR A 279 1.14 0.44 20.28
CA THR A 279 1.26 -0.96 20.69
C THR A 279 2.63 -1.59 20.39
N GLU A 280 3.64 -0.77 20.08
CA GLU A 280 4.99 -1.26 19.78
C GLU A 280 5.57 -2.11 20.91
N LEU A 281 6.29 -3.15 20.53
CA LEU A 281 7.05 -4.03 21.42
C LEU A 281 8.55 -3.83 21.15
N ASP A 282 9.16 -2.89 21.86
CA ASP A 282 10.61 -2.66 21.82
C ASP A 282 11.31 -3.58 22.83
N ASN A 283 11.15 -4.89 22.64
CA ASN A 283 11.66 -5.94 23.51
C ASN A 283 11.80 -7.27 22.77
N GLU A 284 12.17 -8.33 23.47
CA GLU A 284 12.36 -9.69 22.92
C GLU A 284 11.11 -10.24 22.19
N LEU A 285 9.90 -9.88 22.63
CA LEU A 285 8.67 -10.31 21.97
C LEU A 285 8.51 -9.65 20.60
N GLY A 286 8.83 -8.37 20.47
CA GLY A 286 8.82 -7.67 19.20
C GLY A 286 9.84 -8.25 18.22
N GLU A 287 11.04 -8.60 18.72
CA GLU A 287 12.05 -9.29 17.92
C GLU A 287 11.60 -10.69 17.49
N LEU A 288 10.93 -11.42 18.37
CA LEU A 288 10.37 -12.73 18.05
C LEU A 288 9.32 -12.64 16.94
N ILE A 289 8.37 -11.70 17.03
CA ILE A 289 7.36 -11.47 15.99
C ILE A 289 8.04 -11.08 14.66
N ARG A 290 9.05 -10.21 14.71
CA ARG A 290 9.82 -9.78 13.53
C ARG A 290 10.48 -10.97 12.82
N LYS A 291 11.14 -11.82 13.60
CA LYS A 291 11.85 -13.01 13.09
C LYS A 291 10.86 -14.01 12.48
N GLU A 292 9.85 -14.42 13.22
CA GLU A 292 8.85 -15.41 12.76
C GLU A 292 8.06 -14.87 11.57
N GLY A 293 7.67 -13.60 11.61
CA GLY A 293 6.94 -12.93 10.53
C GLY A 293 7.79 -12.55 9.33
N SER A 294 9.13 -12.71 9.41
CA SER A 294 10.06 -12.19 8.38
C SER A 294 9.76 -10.72 8.08
N GLU A 295 9.58 -9.91 9.13
CA GLU A 295 9.12 -8.52 9.03
C GLU A 295 10.27 -7.58 8.64
N PHE A 296 10.59 -7.63 7.34
CA PHE A 296 11.55 -6.75 6.66
C PHE A 296 10.90 -6.13 5.43
N GLY A 297 11.26 -4.90 5.10
CA GLY A 297 10.71 -4.19 3.95
C GLY A 297 11.05 -4.89 2.64
N ALA A 298 10.04 -5.27 1.85
CA ALA A 298 10.23 -6.00 0.59
C ALA A 298 11.13 -5.27 -0.42
N THR A 299 11.14 -3.94 -0.39
CA THR A 299 11.90 -3.08 -1.30
C THR A 299 13.21 -2.57 -0.69
N THR A 300 13.22 -2.26 0.60
CA THR A 300 14.35 -1.59 1.28
C THR A 300 15.13 -2.51 2.21
N GLY A 301 14.62 -3.70 2.53
CA GLY A 301 15.20 -4.61 3.53
C GLY A 301 15.19 -4.08 4.96
N ARG A 302 14.64 -2.88 5.23
CA ARG A 302 14.62 -2.29 6.58
C ARG A 302 13.78 -3.16 7.53
N PRO A 303 14.24 -3.38 8.77
CA PRO A 303 13.46 -4.09 9.78
C PRO A 303 12.18 -3.29 10.10
N ARG A 304 11.07 -4.01 10.23
CA ARG A 304 9.80 -3.43 10.69
C ARG A 304 9.75 -3.46 12.22
N ARG A 305 9.26 -2.39 12.81
CA ARG A 305 8.83 -2.35 14.21
C ARG A 305 7.58 -3.22 14.32
N CYS A 306 7.47 -4.00 15.40
CA CYS A 306 6.36 -4.93 15.60
C CYS A 306 5.64 -4.63 16.90
N GLY A 307 4.33 -4.90 16.94
CA GLY A 307 3.50 -4.68 18.12
C GLY A 307 2.21 -5.48 18.09
N TRP A 308 1.51 -5.56 19.22
CA TRP A 308 0.23 -6.22 19.31
C TRP A 308 -0.84 -5.50 18.45
N LEU A 309 -1.91 -6.24 18.10
CA LEU A 309 -3.04 -5.68 17.36
C LEU A 309 -3.68 -4.54 18.15
N ASP A 310 -3.95 -3.42 17.46
CA ASP A 310 -4.50 -2.19 18.01
C ASP A 310 -5.93 -1.96 17.51
N LEU A 311 -6.93 -2.20 18.38
CA LEU A 311 -8.33 -2.02 17.99
C LEU A 311 -8.77 -0.55 17.98
N VAL A 312 -8.09 0.35 18.69
CA VAL A 312 -8.39 1.79 18.62
C VAL A 312 -8.07 2.28 17.21
N GLN A 313 -6.86 1.98 16.75
CA GLN A 313 -6.40 2.27 15.40
C GLN A 313 -7.29 1.59 14.34
N MET A 314 -7.65 0.31 14.54
CA MET A 314 -8.48 -0.44 13.60
C MET A 314 -9.89 0.15 13.46
N ARG A 315 -10.55 0.52 14.58
CA ARG A 315 -11.88 1.17 14.54
C ARG A 315 -11.84 2.49 13.80
N TYR A 316 -10.80 3.30 14.04
CA TYR A 316 -10.56 4.53 13.31
C TYR A 316 -10.41 4.28 11.80
N ALA A 317 -9.56 3.34 11.40
CA ALA A 317 -9.36 3.01 9.99
C ALA A 317 -10.64 2.47 9.33
N ILE A 318 -11.42 1.65 10.01
CA ILE A 318 -12.71 1.12 9.54
C ILE A 318 -13.71 2.26 9.30
N MET A 319 -13.80 3.20 10.25
CA MET A 319 -14.69 4.36 10.17
C MET A 319 -14.36 5.25 8.97
N ILE A 320 -13.09 5.65 8.82
CA ILE A 320 -12.63 6.55 7.74
C ILE A 320 -12.87 5.94 6.36
N ASN A 321 -12.69 4.62 6.25
CA ASN A 321 -12.80 3.92 4.97
C ASN A 321 -14.21 3.42 4.63
N GLY A 322 -15.12 3.35 5.59
CA GLY A 322 -16.41 2.69 5.41
C GLY A 322 -16.25 1.21 5.07
N VAL A 323 -15.37 0.51 5.80
CA VAL A 323 -15.02 -0.90 5.55
C VAL A 323 -16.26 -1.78 5.69
N THR A 324 -16.51 -2.63 4.70
CA THR A 324 -17.67 -3.55 4.68
C THR A 324 -17.27 -4.99 5.00
N GLU A 325 -16.04 -5.36 4.76
CA GLU A 325 -15.50 -6.70 5.08
C GLU A 325 -14.00 -6.64 5.34
N LEU A 326 -13.48 -7.57 6.13
CA LEU A 326 -12.10 -7.64 6.57
C LEU A 326 -11.39 -8.89 6.04
N SER A 327 -10.09 -8.75 5.80
CA SER A 327 -9.18 -9.87 5.57
C SER A 327 -8.03 -9.81 6.56
N MET A 328 -7.90 -10.83 7.40
CA MET A 328 -6.85 -10.95 8.42
C MET A 328 -5.64 -11.69 7.85
N MET A 329 -4.49 -11.08 7.93
CA MET A 329 -3.23 -11.59 7.42
C MET A 329 -2.32 -12.08 8.56
N LYS A 330 -1.41 -13.03 8.22
CA LYS A 330 -0.34 -13.42 9.14
C LYS A 330 -0.80 -14.05 10.46
N SER A 331 -1.95 -14.72 10.47
CA SER A 331 -2.42 -15.42 11.67
C SER A 331 -1.53 -16.61 12.06
N ASP A 332 -0.85 -17.22 11.10
CA ASP A 332 0.17 -18.25 11.28
C ASP A 332 1.31 -17.81 12.21
N ILE A 333 1.71 -16.55 12.16
CA ILE A 333 2.82 -16.00 12.96
C ILE A 333 2.50 -16.00 14.46
N LEU A 334 1.23 -15.84 14.82
CA LEU A 334 0.81 -15.84 16.22
C LEU A 334 0.67 -17.25 16.82
N SER A 335 0.88 -18.31 16.03
CA SER A 335 0.83 -19.72 16.49
C SER A 335 1.85 -20.05 17.57
N ILE A 336 2.88 -19.23 17.76
CA ILE A 336 3.92 -19.42 18.78
C ILE A 336 3.50 -18.97 20.17
N PHE A 337 2.37 -18.26 20.30
CA PHE A 337 1.94 -17.68 21.58
C PHE A 337 0.79 -18.47 22.22
N ASN A 338 0.93 -18.75 23.53
CA ASN A 338 -0.12 -19.30 24.36
C ASN A 338 -1.26 -18.30 24.61
N LYS A 339 -0.89 -17.04 24.76
CA LYS A 339 -1.78 -15.88 24.93
C LYS A 339 -1.42 -14.80 23.93
N ILE A 340 -2.43 -14.22 23.31
CA ILE A 340 -2.33 -13.13 22.36
C ILE A 340 -2.94 -11.89 23.00
N LYS A 341 -2.21 -10.78 22.97
CA LYS A 341 -2.72 -9.51 23.50
C LYS A 341 -3.32 -8.67 22.39
N VAL A 342 -4.44 -8.03 22.70
CA VAL A 342 -5.15 -7.13 21.80
C VAL A 342 -5.41 -5.82 22.54
N CYS A 343 -4.95 -4.70 22.01
CA CYS A 343 -5.19 -3.39 22.61
C CYS A 343 -6.63 -2.95 22.34
N THR A 344 -7.41 -2.76 23.41
CA THR A 344 -8.84 -2.42 23.32
C THR A 344 -9.12 -0.93 23.47
N HIS A 345 -8.27 -0.21 24.22
CA HIS A 345 -8.32 1.23 24.44
C HIS A 345 -6.96 1.73 24.92
N TYR A 346 -6.80 3.05 24.92
CA TYR A 346 -5.64 3.71 25.48
C TYR A 346 -5.95 4.31 26.86
N LEU A 347 -4.90 4.49 27.67
CA LEU A 347 -4.93 5.37 28.83
C LEU A 347 -4.06 6.58 28.51
N VAL A 348 -4.66 7.76 28.59
CA VAL A 348 -4.00 9.06 28.40
C VAL A 348 -4.26 9.86 29.67
N ASN A 349 -3.21 10.24 30.40
CA ASN A 349 -3.31 10.88 31.71
C ASN A 349 -4.18 10.09 32.72
N GLY A 350 -4.20 8.75 32.60
CA GLY A 350 -5.01 7.86 33.43
C GLY A 350 -6.48 7.73 33.01
N GLU A 351 -6.92 8.48 32.02
CA GLU A 351 -8.29 8.40 31.48
C GLU A 351 -8.36 7.44 30.27
N LYS A 352 -9.49 6.73 30.16
CA LYS A 352 -9.76 5.81 29.07
C LYS A 352 -10.11 6.58 27.79
N VAL A 353 -9.34 6.34 26.73
CA VAL A 353 -9.54 6.88 25.38
C VAL A 353 -9.77 5.75 24.39
N SER A 354 -10.88 5.80 23.65
CA SER A 354 -11.28 4.79 22.67
C SER A 354 -11.21 5.28 21.23
N ASP A 355 -11.07 6.58 21.03
CA ASP A 355 -10.86 7.22 19.74
C ASP A 355 -9.37 7.43 19.49
N PHE A 356 -8.95 7.34 18.23
CA PHE A 356 -7.54 7.55 17.86
C PHE A 356 -7.20 9.03 18.01
N PRO A 357 -6.24 9.43 18.91
CA PRO A 357 -6.01 10.83 19.23
C PRO A 357 -5.27 11.58 18.13
N PHE A 358 -5.61 12.85 17.93
CA PHE A 358 -4.93 13.74 16.97
C PHE A 358 -3.46 13.96 17.35
N ASP A 359 -3.19 14.16 18.61
CA ASP A 359 -1.89 14.48 19.20
C ASP A 359 -1.05 13.22 19.57
N VAL A 360 -1.30 12.13 18.88
CA VAL A 360 -0.64 10.81 19.11
C VAL A 360 0.89 10.86 19.12
N ASN A 361 1.50 11.88 18.51
CA ASN A 361 2.95 12.09 18.50
C ASN A 361 3.47 12.79 19.77
N ASP A 362 2.62 13.50 20.48
CA ASP A 362 3.01 14.48 21.50
C ASP A 362 2.54 14.09 22.91
N ILE A 363 1.67 13.09 23.01
CA ILE A 363 1.12 12.60 24.28
C ILE A 363 1.67 11.23 24.65
N GLU A 364 1.74 10.96 25.95
CA GLU A 364 2.05 9.61 26.46
C GLU A 364 0.79 8.75 26.37
N ILE A 365 0.90 7.64 25.62
CA ILE A 365 -0.16 6.66 25.43
C ILE A 365 0.24 5.35 26.07
N ILE A 366 -0.59 4.85 27.00
CA ILE A 366 -0.43 3.53 27.60
C ILE A 366 -1.52 2.61 27.01
N PRO A 367 -1.17 1.64 26.16
CA PRO A 367 -2.14 0.70 25.60
C PRO A 367 -2.65 -0.27 26.66
N PHE A 368 -3.97 -0.44 26.75
CA PHE A 368 -4.60 -1.41 27.61
C PHE A 368 -4.96 -2.67 26.82
N TYR A 369 -4.49 -3.84 27.31
CA TYR A 369 -4.61 -5.10 26.61
C TYR A 369 -5.60 -6.05 27.25
N GLU A 370 -6.39 -6.72 26.42
CA GLU A 370 -7.06 -7.97 26.76
C GLU A 370 -6.23 -9.15 26.26
N GLU A 371 -6.23 -10.25 27.02
CA GLU A 371 -5.52 -11.48 26.68
C GLU A 371 -6.54 -12.52 26.15
N ILE A 372 -6.22 -13.12 25.02
CA ILE A 372 -7.02 -14.12 24.33
C ILE A 372 -6.17 -15.38 24.17
N ASP A 373 -6.78 -16.55 24.23
CA ASP A 373 -6.08 -17.82 24.02
C ASP A 373 -5.51 -17.92 22.60
N GLY A 374 -4.23 -18.28 22.52
CA GLY A 374 -3.56 -18.60 21.27
C GLY A 374 -3.92 -20.02 20.80
N TRP A 375 -3.63 -20.32 19.55
CA TRP A 375 -3.96 -21.63 18.96
C TRP A 375 -2.84 -22.65 18.94
N ASN A 376 -1.59 -22.27 19.19
CA ASN A 376 -0.42 -23.15 19.39
C ASN A 376 -0.31 -24.33 18.41
N CYS A 377 -0.65 -24.12 17.14
CA CYS A 377 -0.56 -25.16 16.12
C CYS A 377 -0.18 -24.58 14.76
N ASP A 378 0.38 -25.41 13.90
CA ASP A 378 0.72 -25.06 12.54
C ASP A 378 -0.57 -24.86 11.70
N LEU A 379 -0.85 -23.61 11.33
CA LEU A 379 -1.98 -23.24 10.48
C LEU A 379 -1.70 -23.40 8.99
N THR A 380 -0.44 -23.52 8.57
CA THR A 380 -0.03 -23.44 7.16
C THR A 380 -0.58 -24.54 6.28
N LYS A 381 -0.99 -25.64 6.89
CA LYS A 381 -1.59 -26.81 6.23
C LYS A 381 -3.09 -26.73 6.06
N LEU A 382 -3.75 -25.79 6.73
CA LEU A 382 -5.20 -25.61 6.64
C LEU A 382 -5.61 -25.11 5.25
N ARG A 383 -6.74 -25.62 4.76
CA ARG A 383 -7.33 -25.19 3.48
C ARG A 383 -8.83 -24.83 3.61
N ASP A 384 -9.49 -25.24 4.67
CA ASP A 384 -10.89 -24.89 4.98
C ASP A 384 -10.97 -24.25 6.37
N TYR A 385 -11.76 -23.18 6.50
CA TYR A 385 -12.00 -22.51 7.79
C TYR A 385 -12.70 -23.44 8.81
N LYS A 386 -13.46 -24.43 8.32
CA LYS A 386 -14.14 -25.41 9.20
C LYS A 386 -13.15 -26.21 10.03
N ASP A 387 -11.95 -26.46 9.48
CA ASP A 387 -10.89 -27.25 10.15
C ASP A 387 -10.02 -26.38 11.07
N ALA A 388 -10.26 -25.08 11.11
CA ALA A 388 -9.50 -24.17 11.95
C ALA A 388 -9.67 -24.50 13.44
N PRO A 389 -8.62 -24.39 14.27
CA PRO A 389 -8.70 -24.64 15.69
C PRO A 389 -9.69 -23.68 16.37
N GLN A 390 -10.34 -24.17 17.43
CA GLN A 390 -11.39 -23.39 18.10
C GLN A 390 -10.86 -22.06 18.66
N ALA A 391 -9.61 -22.03 19.13
CA ALA A 391 -8.99 -20.79 19.61
C ALA A 391 -8.90 -19.73 18.50
N LEU A 392 -8.52 -20.10 17.28
CA LEU A 392 -8.52 -19.17 16.14
C LEU A 392 -9.95 -18.70 15.79
N LYS A 393 -10.92 -19.60 15.80
CA LYS A 393 -12.34 -19.24 15.58
C LYS A 393 -12.85 -18.26 16.64
N ASN A 394 -12.49 -18.49 17.91
CA ASN A 394 -12.83 -17.58 19.01
C ASN A 394 -12.18 -16.21 18.84
N TYR A 395 -10.89 -16.18 18.46
CA TYR A 395 -10.17 -14.93 18.18
C TYR A 395 -10.84 -14.13 17.05
N VAL A 396 -11.15 -14.80 15.94
CA VAL A 396 -11.86 -14.17 14.81
C VAL A 396 -13.21 -13.61 15.25
N SER A 397 -14.00 -14.39 15.97
CA SER A 397 -15.33 -13.96 16.47
C SER A 397 -15.22 -12.79 17.46
N TYR A 398 -14.20 -12.81 18.33
CA TYR A 398 -13.91 -11.69 19.22
C TYR A 398 -13.60 -10.41 18.45
N LEU A 399 -12.73 -10.49 17.43
CA LEU A 399 -12.41 -9.32 16.60
C LEU A 399 -13.63 -8.79 15.83
N GLU A 400 -14.45 -9.68 15.25
CA GLU A 400 -15.70 -9.28 14.57
C GLU A 400 -16.66 -8.55 15.51
N MET A 401 -16.80 -9.03 16.74
CA MET A 401 -17.62 -8.38 17.78
C MET A 401 -17.08 -6.98 18.13
N GLN A 402 -15.76 -6.85 18.29
CA GLN A 402 -15.12 -5.58 18.66
C GLN A 402 -15.12 -4.55 17.53
N LEU A 403 -14.95 -5.01 16.27
CA LEU A 403 -14.82 -4.17 15.09
C LEU A 403 -16.15 -3.95 14.37
N ARG A 404 -17.16 -4.78 14.63
CA ARG A 404 -18.50 -4.76 14.00
C ARG A 404 -18.47 -4.91 12.47
N VAL A 405 -17.46 -5.58 11.95
CA VAL A 405 -17.27 -5.86 10.53
C VAL A 405 -16.86 -7.32 10.37
N PRO A 406 -17.43 -8.09 9.43
CA PRO A 406 -17.11 -9.51 9.26
C PRO A 406 -15.68 -9.70 8.73
N ILE A 407 -14.99 -10.71 9.23
CA ILE A 407 -13.69 -11.18 8.73
C ILE A 407 -13.97 -12.39 7.82
N ASN A 408 -13.95 -12.15 6.51
CA ASN A 408 -14.32 -13.15 5.51
C ASN A 408 -13.13 -13.98 5.03
N VAL A 409 -11.92 -13.47 5.18
CA VAL A 409 -10.69 -14.11 4.69
C VAL A 409 -9.64 -14.12 5.81
N ILE A 410 -9.02 -15.27 6.04
CA ILE A 410 -7.94 -15.48 7.00
C ILE A 410 -6.73 -16.08 6.27
N SER A 411 -5.62 -15.36 6.24
CA SER A 411 -4.34 -15.85 5.70
C SER A 411 -3.57 -16.62 6.76
N VAL A 412 -3.19 -17.84 6.42
CA VAL A 412 -2.49 -18.80 7.30
C VAL A 412 -1.11 -19.19 6.76
N GLY A 413 -0.53 -18.37 5.91
CA GLY A 413 0.81 -18.55 5.35
C GLY A 413 1.03 -17.60 4.16
N PRO A 414 2.22 -17.60 3.54
CA PRO A 414 2.57 -16.67 2.46
C PRO A 414 1.94 -16.99 1.10
N ASP A 415 1.77 -18.28 0.77
CA ASP A 415 1.27 -18.73 -0.53
C ASP A 415 -0.22 -18.39 -0.72
N ARG A 416 -0.64 -18.15 -1.97
CA ARG A 416 -2.03 -17.86 -2.38
C ARG A 416 -3.00 -18.91 -1.86
N THR A 417 -2.62 -20.20 -1.87
CA THR A 417 -3.47 -21.33 -1.41
C THR A 417 -3.62 -21.40 0.11
N GLN A 418 -2.76 -20.71 0.86
CA GLN A 418 -2.81 -20.63 2.32
C GLN A 418 -3.76 -19.49 2.76
N THR A 419 -4.99 -19.55 2.24
CA THR A 419 -6.04 -18.55 2.49
C THR A 419 -7.35 -19.28 2.77
N LEU A 420 -7.90 -19.06 3.97
CA LEU A 420 -9.19 -19.64 4.40
C LEU A 420 -10.30 -18.63 4.12
N SER A 421 -11.40 -19.10 3.50
CA SER A 421 -12.62 -18.30 3.30
C SER A 421 -13.70 -18.76 4.25
N LYS A 422 -14.40 -17.80 4.90
CA LYS A 422 -15.61 -18.10 5.70
C LYS A 422 -16.87 -18.15 4.84
N LEU A 423 -16.80 -17.70 3.59
CA LEU A 423 -17.94 -17.60 2.67
C LEU A 423 -18.02 -18.79 1.69
N SER A 424 -17.26 -19.84 1.90
CA SER A 424 -17.26 -21.06 1.07
C SER A 424 -18.36 -22.03 1.48
#